data_150b69bb5a239830cff14cae9a48671f
#
_entry.id   150b69bb5a239830cff14cae9a48671f
#
_cell.length_a   1.000
_cell.length_b   1.000
_cell.length_c   1.000
_cell.angle_alpha   90.00
_cell.angle_beta   90.00
_cell.angle_gamma   90.00
#
_symmetry.space_group_name_H-M   'P 1'
#
loop_
_entity.id
_entity.type
_entity.pdbx_description
1 polymer ?
#
loop_
_entity_poly.entity_id
_entity_poly.type
_entity_poly.pdbx_seq_one_letter_code
_entity_poly.pdbx_strand_id
1 'polypeptide(L)'
;MIKLVIFDLDGTLIDTMEDIANACNYALEQCGCPARRLDEYNMLVGRGIDNLFRGALPQEQKTEEMVATMRSHFVPYSNEHKCDFTKPYDGIIDLLEVLSGNGLQFAVASNKYQEGTEQLVEKFFGKYGFVKILGQREGKPIKPDPEIVREAMEGIPGISLDEVIYCGDSDVDMQTGLGAGVMTVGVTWGFRTREELEAYSPFALIDHPLELSQIIQNI
;
A
#
# COMPACT_ATOMS: atom_id res chain seq x y z
N MET A 1 -16.73 15.17 -11.22
CA MET A 1 -17.23 14.49 -9.99
C MET A 1 -16.52 13.16 -9.86
N ILE A 2 -15.89 12.88 -8.71
CA ILE A 2 -15.13 11.64 -8.46
C ILE A 2 -16.06 10.43 -8.48
N LYS A 3 -15.58 9.34 -9.08
CA LYS A 3 -16.28 8.05 -9.17
C LYS A 3 -15.47 6.89 -8.56
N LEU A 4 -14.13 7.01 -8.59
CA LEU A 4 -13.21 5.96 -8.10
C LEU A 4 -12.19 6.55 -7.15
N VAL A 5 -12.00 5.88 -6.01
CA VAL A 5 -10.84 6.10 -5.14
C VAL A 5 -9.98 4.84 -5.16
N ILE A 6 -8.73 5.00 -5.56
CA ILE A 6 -7.71 3.95 -5.55
C ILE A 6 -6.84 4.16 -4.32
N PHE A 7 -6.73 3.18 -3.47
CA PHE A 7 -5.93 3.23 -2.26
C PHE A 7 -4.70 2.34 -2.37
N ASP A 8 -3.58 2.77 -1.82
CA ASP A 8 -2.59 1.81 -1.35
C ASP A 8 -3.14 1.04 -0.14
N LEU A 9 -2.46 -0.03 0.25
CA LEU A 9 -2.90 -0.91 1.33
C LEU A 9 -2.08 -0.68 2.61
N ASP A 10 -0.79 -1.09 2.58
CA ASP A 10 0.10 -1.07 3.74
C ASP A 10 0.54 0.38 4.06
N GLY A 11 0.18 0.91 5.21
CA GLY A 11 0.44 2.31 5.58
C GLY A 11 -0.67 3.30 5.20
N THR A 12 -1.61 2.89 4.37
CA THR A 12 -2.72 3.74 3.91
C THR A 12 -4.06 3.29 4.48
N LEU A 13 -4.53 2.09 4.13
CA LEU A 13 -5.78 1.51 4.66
C LEU A 13 -5.56 0.77 5.98
N ILE A 14 -4.44 0.06 6.10
CA ILE A 14 -4.11 -0.79 7.26
C ILE A 14 -2.69 -0.53 7.77
N ASP A 15 -2.54 -0.58 9.09
CA ASP A 15 -1.25 -0.61 9.76
C ASP A 15 -0.74 -2.05 9.80
N THR A 16 0.26 -2.34 8.98
CA THR A 16 0.86 -3.67 8.84
C THR A 16 2.31 -3.73 9.31
N MET A 17 2.83 -2.63 9.84
CA MET A 17 4.26 -2.47 10.10
C MET A 17 4.83 -3.58 11.00
N GLU A 18 4.14 -3.86 12.10
CA GLU A 18 4.62 -4.84 13.10
C GLU A 18 4.64 -6.26 12.53
N ASP A 19 3.60 -6.68 11.82
CA ASP A 19 3.54 -8.01 11.20
C ASP A 19 4.59 -8.18 10.09
N ILE A 20 4.81 -7.14 9.27
CA ILE A 20 5.86 -7.16 8.24
C ILE A 20 7.25 -7.24 8.88
N ALA A 21 7.51 -6.45 9.92
CA ALA A 21 8.79 -6.46 10.62
C ALA A 21 9.06 -7.81 11.31
N ASN A 22 8.06 -8.39 11.96
CA ASN A 22 8.17 -9.70 12.61
C ASN A 22 8.45 -10.80 11.59
N ALA A 23 7.74 -10.82 10.46
CA ALA A 23 7.97 -11.80 9.40
C ALA A 23 9.36 -11.65 8.74
N CYS A 24 9.82 -10.41 8.54
CA CYS A 24 11.16 -10.15 8.02
C CYS A 24 12.26 -10.56 9.03
N ASN A 25 12.08 -10.24 10.30
CA ASN A 25 13.02 -10.63 11.35
C ASN A 25 13.07 -12.16 11.52
N TYR A 26 11.95 -12.85 11.45
CA TYR A 26 11.92 -14.31 11.40
C TYR A 26 12.76 -14.84 10.23
N ALA A 27 12.56 -14.30 9.02
CA ALA A 27 13.32 -14.73 7.85
C ALA A 27 14.83 -14.42 7.98
N LEU A 28 15.21 -13.26 8.55
CA LEU A 28 16.59 -12.91 8.85
C LEU A 28 17.23 -13.93 9.81
N GLU A 29 16.53 -14.28 10.88
CA GLU A 29 17.01 -15.28 11.86
C GLU A 29 17.24 -16.63 11.22
N GLN A 30 16.31 -17.12 10.38
CA GLN A 30 16.46 -18.38 9.65
C GLN A 30 17.66 -18.37 8.67
N CYS A 31 18.05 -17.19 8.19
CA CYS A 31 19.24 -16.98 7.35
C CYS A 31 20.53 -16.70 8.15
N GLY A 32 20.49 -16.77 9.49
CA GLY A 32 21.64 -16.45 10.35
C GLY A 32 22.02 -14.96 10.34
N CYS A 33 21.11 -14.07 9.97
CA CYS A 33 21.30 -12.63 9.94
C CYS A 33 20.73 -11.96 11.21
N PRO A 34 21.28 -10.81 11.64
CA PRO A 34 20.75 -10.09 12.78
C PRO A 34 19.37 -9.49 12.48
N ALA A 35 18.48 -9.53 13.46
CA ALA A 35 17.19 -8.86 13.41
C ALA A 35 17.37 -7.32 13.33
N ARG A 36 16.37 -6.65 12.73
CA ARG A 36 16.26 -5.19 12.65
C ARG A 36 15.28 -4.67 13.71
N ARG A 37 15.47 -3.43 14.12
CA ARG A 37 14.51 -2.75 14.98
C ARG A 37 13.28 -2.35 14.16
N LEU A 38 12.13 -2.22 14.82
CA LEU A 38 10.85 -1.88 14.16
C LEU A 38 10.92 -0.54 13.41
N ASP A 39 11.56 0.47 13.99
CA ASP A 39 11.68 1.80 13.38
C ASP A 39 12.53 1.84 12.09
N GLU A 40 13.42 0.88 11.89
CA GLU A 40 14.20 0.76 10.66
C GLU A 40 13.34 0.32 9.45
N TYR A 41 12.20 -0.34 9.70
CA TYR A 41 11.31 -0.82 8.65
C TYR A 41 10.53 0.29 7.94
N ASN A 42 10.35 1.46 8.55
CA ASN A 42 9.66 2.59 7.93
C ASN A 42 10.21 2.95 6.55
N MET A 43 11.54 2.86 6.37
CA MET A 43 12.20 3.16 5.09
C MET A 43 12.31 1.96 4.15
N LEU A 44 12.04 0.75 4.63
CA LEU A 44 12.19 -0.48 3.87
C LEU A 44 10.89 -0.93 3.20
N VAL A 45 9.74 -0.65 3.85
CA VAL A 45 8.41 -1.03 3.37
C VAL A 45 7.93 -0.09 2.26
N GLY A 46 7.11 -0.61 1.33
CA GLY A 46 6.46 0.13 0.24
C GLY A 46 7.03 -0.14 -1.16
N ARG A 47 8.24 -0.71 -1.27
CA ARG A 47 8.92 -0.96 -2.56
C ARG A 47 8.90 -2.43 -3.01
N GLY A 48 8.00 -3.23 -2.45
CA GLY A 48 7.90 -4.67 -2.72
C GLY A 48 8.85 -5.52 -1.87
N ILE A 49 8.53 -6.80 -1.80
CA ILE A 49 9.14 -7.75 -0.85
C ILE A 49 10.65 -7.95 -1.08
N ASP A 50 11.12 -7.99 -2.33
CA ASP A 50 12.55 -8.19 -2.61
C ASP A 50 13.39 -6.99 -2.19
N ASN A 51 12.85 -5.77 -2.35
CA ASN A 51 13.53 -4.56 -1.90
C ASN A 51 13.54 -4.47 -0.36
N LEU A 52 12.49 -4.93 0.31
CA LEU A 52 12.47 -5.10 1.76
C LEU A 52 13.63 -6.00 2.20
N PHE A 53 13.80 -7.17 1.59
CA PHE A 53 14.88 -8.10 1.94
C PHE A 53 16.26 -7.51 1.65
N ARG A 54 16.47 -6.91 0.46
CA ARG A 54 17.74 -6.24 0.14
C ARG A 54 18.06 -5.11 1.13
N GLY A 55 17.04 -4.38 1.58
CA GLY A 55 17.21 -3.34 2.61
C GLY A 55 17.57 -3.92 3.98
N ALA A 56 16.93 -5.00 4.38
CA ALA A 56 17.11 -5.62 5.69
C ALA A 56 18.41 -6.42 5.85
N LEU A 57 18.90 -7.05 4.77
CA LEU A 57 20.11 -7.87 4.79
C LEU A 57 21.39 -7.04 5.07
N PRO A 58 22.39 -7.62 5.75
CA PRO A 58 23.76 -7.08 5.81
C PRO A 58 24.34 -6.90 4.40
N GLN A 59 25.20 -5.90 4.22
CA GLN A 59 25.72 -5.52 2.90
C GLN A 59 26.41 -6.69 2.17
N GLU A 60 27.12 -7.53 2.93
CA GLU A 60 27.88 -8.67 2.39
C GLU A 60 27.00 -9.85 1.96
N GLN A 61 25.72 -9.83 2.36
CA GLN A 61 24.77 -10.93 2.12
C GLN A 61 23.65 -10.52 1.13
N LYS A 62 23.72 -9.35 0.49
CA LYS A 62 22.73 -8.87 -0.48
C LYS A 62 22.87 -9.56 -1.85
N THR A 63 22.71 -10.87 -1.89
CA THR A 63 22.74 -11.67 -3.13
C THR A 63 21.32 -12.08 -3.53
N GLU A 64 21.09 -12.35 -4.82
CA GLU A 64 19.79 -12.83 -5.31
C GLU A 64 19.41 -14.19 -4.69
N GLU A 65 20.40 -15.03 -4.42
CA GLU A 65 20.19 -16.32 -3.73
C GLU A 65 19.68 -16.10 -2.29
N MET A 66 20.29 -15.16 -1.56
CA MET A 66 19.86 -14.84 -0.19
C MET A 66 18.47 -14.19 -0.19
N VAL A 67 18.15 -13.31 -1.14
CA VAL A 67 16.81 -12.74 -1.31
C VAL A 67 15.77 -13.84 -1.54
N ALA A 68 16.07 -14.82 -2.40
CA ALA A 68 15.20 -15.97 -2.63
C ALA A 68 15.02 -16.83 -1.37
N THR A 69 16.09 -17.05 -0.59
CA THR A 69 16.05 -17.76 0.69
C THR A 69 15.19 -17.01 1.71
N MET A 70 15.39 -15.70 1.86
CA MET A 70 14.55 -14.84 2.70
C MET A 70 13.07 -14.97 2.33
N ARG A 71 12.74 -14.92 1.02
CA ARG A 71 11.37 -15.09 0.54
C ARG A 71 10.77 -16.43 0.95
N SER A 72 11.53 -17.52 0.87
CA SER A 72 11.06 -18.85 1.22
C SER A 72 10.70 -19.02 2.70
N HIS A 73 11.30 -18.23 3.59
CA HIS A 73 10.97 -18.18 5.01
C HIS A 73 9.89 -17.14 5.33
N PHE A 74 9.96 -15.96 4.71
CA PHE A 74 9.04 -14.86 4.95
C PHE A 74 7.60 -15.20 4.55
N VAL A 75 7.40 -15.72 3.33
CA VAL A 75 6.04 -15.88 2.78
C VAL A 75 5.18 -16.84 3.60
N PRO A 76 5.65 -18.05 3.97
CA PRO A 76 4.88 -18.95 4.82
C PRO A 76 4.56 -18.33 6.19
N TYR A 77 5.56 -17.75 6.85
CA TYR A 77 5.38 -17.11 8.15
C TYR A 77 4.40 -15.93 8.06
N SER A 78 4.58 -15.03 7.09
CA SER A 78 3.67 -13.90 6.89
C SER A 78 2.24 -14.36 6.58
N ASN A 79 2.04 -15.43 5.82
CA ASN A 79 0.70 -15.96 5.55
C ASN A 79 -0.02 -16.42 6.82
N GLU A 80 0.70 -16.96 7.78
CA GLU A 80 0.16 -17.41 9.05
C GLU A 80 -0.05 -16.26 10.05
N HIS A 81 0.86 -15.27 10.08
CA HIS A 81 0.94 -14.22 11.10
C HIS A 81 0.58 -12.80 10.63
N LYS A 82 0.11 -12.62 9.38
CA LYS A 82 -0.13 -11.28 8.78
C LYS A 82 -1.23 -10.43 9.43
N CYS A 83 -1.90 -10.94 10.44
CA CYS A 83 -2.99 -10.28 11.14
C CYS A 83 -2.91 -10.41 12.66
N ASP A 84 -1.72 -10.61 13.20
CA ASP A 84 -1.51 -10.67 14.64
C ASP A 84 -1.61 -9.26 15.25
N PHE A 85 -1.07 -8.26 14.54
CA PHE A 85 -1.10 -6.85 14.92
C PHE A 85 -1.78 -5.96 13.87
N THR A 86 -1.90 -6.41 12.62
CA THR A 86 -2.49 -5.66 11.51
C THR A 86 -3.95 -5.31 11.78
N LYS A 87 -4.26 -4.02 11.58
CA LYS A 87 -5.60 -3.45 11.74
C LYS A 87 -5.82 -2.27 10.79
N PRO A 88 -7.08 -1.92 10.44
CA PRO A 88 -7.36 -0.65 9.77
C PRO A 88 -6.89 0.54 10.62
N TYR A 89 -6.40 1.60 9.96
CA TYR A 89 -6.16 2.87 10.64
C TYR A 89 -7.48 3.47 11.15
N ASP A 90 -7.39 4.23 12.23
CA ASP A 90 -8.55 4.89 12.84
C ASP A 90 -9.22 5.83 11.81
N GLY A 91 -10.54 5.71 11.66
CA GLY A 91 -11.33 6.50 10.71
C GLY A 91 -11.43 5.93 9.28
N ILE A 92 -10.66 4.89 8.90
CA ILE A 92 -10.75 4.26 7.57
C ILE A 92 -12.12 3.61 7.34
N ILE A 93 -12.64 2.89 8.32
CA ILE A 93 -13.97 2.27 8.22
C ILE A 93 -15.04 3.35 8.03
N ASP A 94 -14.99 4.42 8.81
CA ASP A 94 -15.93 5.54 8.70
C ASP A 94 -15.83 6.23 7.33
N LEU A 95 -14.61 6.41 6.81
CA LEU A 95 -14.40 6.94 5.46
C LEU A 95 -15.07 6.07 4.41
N LEU A 96 -14.80 4.76 4.41
CA LEU A 96 -15.38 3.83 3.43
C LEU A 96 -16.91 3.79 3.50
N GLU A 97 -17.49 3.85 4.70
CA GLU A 97 -18.96 3.97 4.87
C GLU A 97 -19.51 5.25 4.21
N VAL A 98 -18.88 6.40 4.48
CA VAL A 98 -19.30 7.69 3.91
C VAL A 98 -19.17 7.69 2.38
N LEU A 99 -18.05 7.24 1.85
CA LEU A 99 -17.79 7.24 0.42
C LEU A 99 -18.70 6.23 -0.32
N SER A 100 -18.89 5.04 0.25
CA SER A 100 -19.82 4.03 -0.30
C SER A 100 -21.27 4.53 -0.29
N GLY A 101 -21.69 5.19 0.79
CA GLY A 101 -23.01 5.82 0.88
C GLY A 101 -23.25 6.91 -0.18
N ASN A 102 -22.19 7.53 -0.68
CA ASN A 102 -22.21 8.50 -1.77
C ASN A 102 -22.05 7.86 -3.18
N GLY A 103 -22.00 6.53 -3.27
CA GLY A 103 -21.93 5.79 -4.53
C GLY A 103 -20.56 5.74 -5.17
N LEU A 104 -19.48 6.08 -4.45
CA LEU A 104 -18.11 5.93 -4.95
C LEU A 104 -17.69 4.46 -4.96
N GLN A 105 -16.87 4.11 -5.93
CA GLN A 105 -16.25 2.79 -6.06
C GLN A 105 -14.80 2.84 -5.56
N PHE A 106 -14.28 1.68 -5.18
CA PHE A 106 -12.96 1.55 -4.59
C PHE A 106 -12.11 0.54 -5.34
N ALA A 107 -10.81 0.80 -5.39
CA ALA A 107 -9.81 -0.17 -5.82
C ALA A 107 -8.60 -0.12 -4.87
N VAL A 108 -7.84 -1.21 -4.85
CA VAL A 108 -6.53 -1.26 -4.18
C VAL A 108 -5.43 -1.44 -5.21
N ALA A 109 -4.34 -0.69 -5.04
CA ALA A 109 -3.12 -0.77 -5.83
C ALA A 109 -1.89 -0.80 -4.91
N SER A 110 -1.35 -1.99 -4.66
CA SER A 110 -0.29 -2.22 -3.67
C SER A 110 0.93 -2.94 -4.26
N ASN A 111 2.12 -2.66 -3.70
CA ASN A 111 3.34 -3.42 -3.97
C ASN A 111 3.47 -4.71 -3.12
N LYS A 112 2.48 -4.98 -2.27
CA LYS A 112 2.35 -6.27 -1.58
C LYS A 112 2.00 -7.37 -2.60
N TYR A 113 2.46 -8.61 -2.41
CA TYR A 113 2.11 -9.73 -3.29
C TYR A 113 0.58 -9.95 -3.38
N GLN A 114 0.10 -10.33 -4.56
CA GLN A 114 -1.33 -10.36 -4.90
C GLN A 114 -2.20 -11.12 -3.90
N GLU A 115 -1.83 -12.36 -3.56
CA GLU A 115 -2.60 -13.18 -2.64
C GLU A 115 -2.75 -12.56 -1.25
N GLY A 116 -1.65 -11.97 -0.71
CA GLY A 116 -1.68 -11.27 0.58
C GLY A 116 -2.54 -10.00 0.54
N THR A 117 -2.52 -9.28 -0.58
CA THR A 117 -3.36 -8.10 -0.80
C THR A 117 -4.84 -8.48 -0.78
N GLU A 118 -5.24 -9.49 -1.56
CA GLU A 118 -6.62 -9.98 -1.63
C GLU A 118 -7.14 -10.45 -0.28
N GLN A 119 -6.34 -11.26 0.44
CA GLN A 119 -6.75 -11.80 1.74
C GLN A 119 -6.96 -10.72 2.80
N LEU A 120 -6.11 -9.68 2.83
CA LEU A 120 -6.24 -8.58 3.78
C LEU A 120 -7.43 -7.67 3.43
N VAL A 121 -7.61 -7.34 2.16
CA VAL A 121 -8.76 -6.54 1.71
C VAL A 121 -10.06 -7.27 1.99
N GLU A 122 -10.16 -8.56 1.69
CA GLU A 122 -11.35 -9.36 1.99
C GLU A 122 -11.64 -9.42 3.48
N LYS A 123 -10.60 -9.65 4.30
CA LYS A 123 -10.76 -9.75 5.76
C LYS A 123 -11.29 -8.46 6.39
N PHE A 124 -10.72 -7.31 6.02
CA PHE A 124 -11.05 -6.05 6.69
C PHE A 124 -12.13 -5.24 5.97
N PHE A 125 -12.25 -5.40 4.64
CA PHE A 125 -13.04 -4.51 3.80
C PHE A 125 -13.96 -5.22 2.81
N GLY A 126 -14.11 -6.55 2.85
CA GLY A 126 -14.87 -7.35 1.87
C GLY A 126 -16.30 -6.88 1.64
N LYS A 127 -16.94 -6.30 2.67
CA LYS A 127 -18.32 -5.77 2.57
C LYS A 127 -18.45 -4.56 1.62
N TYR A 128 -17.37 -3.87 1.28
CA TYR A 128 -17.41 -2.65 0.43
C TYR A 128 -17.30 -2.93 -1.06
N GLY A 129 -17.00 -4.17 -1.48
CA GLY A 129 -17.03 -4.57 -2.88
C GLY A 129 -16.04 -3.80 -3.78
N PHE A 130 -14.75 -3.87 -3.47
CA PHE A 130 -13.71 -3.25 -4.30
C PHE A 130 -13.78 -3.76 -5.74
N VAL A 131 -13.81 -2.86 -6.72
CA VAL A 131 -13.92 -3.20 -8.15
C VAL A 131 -12.64 -3.84 -8.69
N LYS A 132 -11.49 -3.53 -8.11
CA LYS A 132 -10.18 -4.14 -8.39
C LYS A 132 -9.34 -4.20 -7.10
N ILE A 133 -8.68 -5.33 -6.90
CA ILE A 133 -7.70 -5.52 -5.83
C ILE A 133 -6.41 -5.98 -6.50
N LEU A 134 -5.44 -5.06 -6.60
CA LEU A 134 -4.22 -5.25 -7.36
C LEU A 134 -3.01 -5.22 -6.43
N GLY A 135 -2.31 -6.35 -6.36
CA GLY A 135 -1.02 -6.51 -5.72
C GLY A 135 0.10 -6.73 -6.75
N GLN A 136 1.31 -7.01 -6.25
CA GLN A 136 2.44 -7.39 -7.09
C GLN A 136 2.18 -8.77 -7.72
N ARG A 137 2.39 -8.85 -9.05
CA ARG A 137 2.22 -10.07 -9.87
C ARG A 137 3.42 -10.24 -10.78
N GLU A 138 3.73 -11.49 -11.11
CA GLU A 138 4.80 -11.80 -12.05
C GLU A 138 4.53 -11.17 -13.44
N GLY A 139 5.57 -10.60 -14.04
CA GLY A 139 5.48 -9.96 -15.36
C GLY A 139 4.77 -8.62 -15.39
N LYS A 140 4.30 -8.10 -14.27
CA LYS A 140 3.73 -6.76 -14.15
C LYS A 140 4.70 -5.80 -13.46
N PRO A 141 4.81 -4.54 -13.92
CA PRO A 141 5.59 -3.53 -13.22
C PRO A 141 4.99 -3.25 -11.84
N ILE A 142 5.86 -2.89 -10.90
CA ILE A 142 5.46 -2.46 -9.56
C ILE A 142 5.43 -0.94 -9.49
N LYS A 143 4.72 -0.38 -8.51
CA LYS A 143 4.80 1.05 -8.18
C LYS A 143 6.29 1.44 -7.96
N PRO A 144 6.77 2.57 -8.49
CA PRO A 144 6.02 3.74 -8.94
C PRO A 144 5.56 3.72 -10.41
N ASP A 145 5.64 2.61 -11.13
CA ASP A 145 5.07 2.54 -12.46
C ASP A 145 3.55 2.77 -12.39
N PRO A 146 2.99 3.69 -13.20
CA PRO A 146 1.58 4.07 -13.12
C PRO A 146 0.62 3.03 -13.76
N GLU A 147 1.12 1.93 -14.32
CA GLU A 147 0.27 0.92 -14.98
C GLU A 147 -0.77 0.35 -14.03
N ILE A 148 -0.42 0.13 -12.76
CA ILE A 148 -1.35 -0.41 -11.76
C ILE A 148 -2.59 0.49 -11.56
N VAL A 149 -2.44 1.81 -11.66
CA VAL A 149 -3.56 2.77 -11.58
C VAL A 149 -4.47 2.63 -12.80
N ARG A 150 -3.89 2.55 -14.00
CA ARG A 150 -4.64 2.35 -15.25
C ARG A 150 -5.41 1.03 -15.22
N GLU A 151 -4.78 -0.04 -14.74
CA GLU A 151 -5.44 -1.33 -14.57
C GLU A 151 -6.58 -1.28 -13.54
N ALA A 152 -6.41 -0.54 -12.46
CA ALA A 152 -7.49 -0.31 -11.48
C ALA A 152 -8.70 0.40 -12.10
N MET A 153 -8.46 1.36 -12.99
CA MET A 153 -9.50 2.10 -13.72
C MET A 153 -10.32 1.22 -14.67
N GLU A 154 -9.75 0.12 -15.20
CA GLU A 154 -10.47 -0.83 -16.07
C GLU A 154 -11.68 -1.47 -15.37
N GLY A 155 -11.73 -1.43 -14.03
CA GLY A 155 -12.90 -1.86 -13.25
C GLY A 155 -14.16 -1.02 -13.52
N ILE A 156 -14.01 0.18 -14.10
CA ILE A 156 -15.13 1.10 -14.39
C ILE A 156 -15.06 1.52 -15.87
N PRO A 157 -15.87 0.94 -16.74
CA PRO A 157 -15.85 1.29 -18.16
C PRO A 157 -16.13 2.77 -18.42
N GLY A 158 -15.25 3.44 -19.19
CA GLY A 158 -15.41 4.82 -19.60
C GLY A 158 -15.07 5.86 -18.54
N ILE A 159 -14.43 5.48 -17.43
CA ILE A 159 -13.93 6.43 -16.42
C ILE A 159 -12.79 7.27 -16.99
N SER A 160 -12.79 8.57 -16.69
CA SER A 160 -11.72 9.51 -17.06
C SER A 160 -10.79 9.79 -15.87
N LEU A 161 -9.58 10.30 -16.15
CA LEU A 161 -8.55 10.55 -15.12
C LEU A 161 -9.00 11.57 -14.07
N ASP A 162 -9.80 12.56 -14.46
CA ASP A 162 -10.36 13.60 -13.58
C ASP A 162 -11.49 13.11 -12.67
N GLU A 163 -11.94 11.85 -12.86
CA GLU A 163 -12.92 11.18 -12.01
C GLU A 163 -12.28 10.23 -10.98
N VAL A 164 -10.93 10.22 -10.90
CA VAL A 164 -10.15 9.28 -10.07
C VAL A 164 -9.29 10.02 -9.06
N ILE A 165 -9.32 9.54 -7.81
CA ILE A 165 -8.35 9.91 -6.78
C ILE A 165 -7.48 8.68 -6.47
N TYR A 166 -6.16 8.91 -6.34
CA TYR A 166 -5.21 7.95 -5.80
C TYR A 166 -4.75 8.41 -4.42
N CYS A 167 -4.83 7.53 -3.42
CA CYS A 167 -4.42 7.79 -2.04
C CYS A 167 -3.29 6.86 -1.62
N GLY A 168 -2.22 7.40 -1.05
CA GLY A 168 -1.11 6.61 -0.52
C GLY A 168 -0.25 7.39 0.47
N ASP A 169 0.60 6.68 1.21
CA ASP A 169 1.40 7.22 2.31
C ASP A 169 2.90 7.33 2.01
N SER A 170 3.33 7.00 0.79
CA SER A 170 4.76 6.93 0.46
C SER A 170 5.15 7.76 -0.77
N ASP A 171 6.45 7.99 -0.91
CA ASP A 171 7.06 8.59 -2.10
C ASP A 171 6.74 7.77 -3.38
N VAL A 172 6.64 6.46 -3.24
CA VAL A 172 6.25 5.54 -4.32
C VAL A 172 4.82 5.82 -4.77
N ASP A 173 3.91 6.07 -3.83
CA ASP A 173 2.52 6.40 -4.12
C ASP A 173 2.36 7.73 -4.80
N MET A 174 3.05 8.75 -4.30
CA MET A 174 3.04 10.07 -4.92
C MET A 174 3.48 9.99 -6.38
N GLN A 175 4.59 9.30 -6.65
CA GLN A 175 5.08 9.10 -8.02
C GLN A 175 4.08 8.29 -8.88
N THR A 176 3.44 7.29 -8.31
CA THR A 176 2.46 6.44 -9.02
C THR A 176 1.25 7.23 -9.47
N GLY A 177 0.60 7.95 -8.54
CA GLY A 177 -0.60 8.73 -8.83
C GLY A 177 -0.33 9.90 -9.78
N LEU A 178 0.74 10.67 -9.52
CA LEU A 178 1.17 11.77 -10.40
C LEU A 178 1.57 11.26 -11.79
N GLY A 179 2.30 10.13 -11.87
CA GLY A 179 2.68 9.50 -13.13
C GLY A 179 1.50 8.96 -13.93
N ALA A 180 0.41 8.59 -13.27
CA ALA A 180 -0.84 8.20 -13.90
C ALA A 180 -1.66 9.41 -14.38
N GLY A 181 -1.40 10.61 -13.87
CA GLY A 181 -2.14 11.83 -14.18
C GLY A 181 -3.48 11.95 -13.47
N VAL A 182 -3.65 11.24 -12.35
CA VAL A 182 -4.86 11.31 -11.51
C VAL A 182 -4.64 12.25 -10.32
N MET A 183 -5.74 12.69 -9.69
CA MET A 183 -5.67 13.45 -8.45
C MET A 183 -5.00 12.61 -7.36
N THR A 184 -3.84 13.05 -6.86
CA THR A 184 -3.04 12.30 -5.89
C THR A 184 -3.13 12.93 -4.52
N VAL A 185 -3.55 12.16 -3.54
CA VAL A 185 -3.68 12.58 -2.13
C VAL A 185 -2.70 11.78 -1.29
N GLY A 186 -1.81 12.50 -0.59
CA GLY A 186 -0.91 11.88 0.38
C GLY A 186 -1.57 11.81 1.76
N VAL A 187 -1.37 10.70 2.47
CA VAL A 187 -1.86 10.49 3.83
C VAL A 187 -0.69 10.48 4.81
N THR A 188 -0.81 11.19 5.93
CA THR A 188 0.32 11.43 6.84
C THR A 188 0.37 10.50 8.05
N TRP A 189 -0.60 9.61 8.19
CA TRP A 189 -0.63 8.60 9.27
C TRP A 189 0.16 7.33 8.98
N GLY A 190 0.71 7.19 7.73
CA GLY A 190 1.44 6.02 7.29
C GLY A 190 2.95 6.04 7.60
N PHE A 191 3.76 5.51 6.69
CA PHE A 191 5.18 5.22 6.92
C PHE A 191 6.12 6.38 6.60
N ARG A 192 5.70 7.37 5.78
CA ARG A 192 6.52 8.54 5.41
C ARG A 192 6.06 9.79 6.12
N THR A 193 7.01 10.72 6.32
CA THR A 193 6.70 12.00 6.94
C THR A 193 5.96 12.92 5.96
N ARG A 194 5.28 13.93 6.53
CA ARG A 194 4.61 14.96 5.73
C ARG A 194 5.58 15.65 4.76
N GLU A 195 6.79 15.98 5.21
CA GLU A 195 7.81 16.68 4.42
C GLU A 195 8.25 15.85 3.22
N GLU A 196 8.38 14.52 3.39
CA GLU A 196 8.71 13.62 2.29
C GLU A 196 7.60 13.59 1.23
N LEU A 197 6.34 13.60 1.64
CA LEU A 197 5.21 13.62 0.73
C LEU A 197 5.02 14.99 0.05
N GLU A 198 5.22 16.11 0.77
CA GLU A 198 5.14 17.49 0.25
C GLU A 198 6.12 17.73 -0.90
N ALA A 199 7.28 17.08 -0.86
CA ALA A 199 8.31 17.21 -1.92
C ALA A 199 7.78 16.82 -3.32
N TYR A 200 6.72 16.01 -3.39
CA TYR A 200 6.08 15.59 -4.66
C TYR A 200 4.95 16.52 -5.10
N SER A 201 4.56 17.50 -4.28
CA SER A 201 3.46 18.42 -4.56
C SER A 201 2.15 17.71 -4.94
N PRO A 202 1.65 16.78 -4.13
CA PRO A 202 0.37 16.13 -4.38
C PRO A 202 -0.78 17.16 -4.39
N PHE A 203 -1.95 16.76 -4.89
CA PHE A 203 -3.15 17.60 -4.88
C PHE A 203 -3.54 18.03 -3.47
N ALA A 204 -3.42 17.13 -2.49
CA ALA A 204 -3.62 17.42 -1.07
C ALA A 204 -2.80 16.47 -0.19
N LEU A 205 -2.53 16.90 1.04
CA LEU A 205 -2.09 16.06 2.16
C LEU A 205 -3.16 16.10 3.25
N ILE A 206 -3.52 14.94 3.76
CA ILE A 206 -4.54 14.79 4.80
C ILE A 206 -3.97 14.09 6.03
N ASP A 207 -4.40 14.54 7.21
CA ASP A 207 -3.97 13.98 8.51
C ASP A 207 -5.00 13.02 9.11
N HIS A 208 -6.23 13.02 8.57
CA HIS A 208 -7.30 12.13 9.00
C HIS A 208 -8.12 11.61 7.82
N PRO A 209 -8.52 10.33 7.80
CA PRO A 209 -9.23 9.73 6.65
C PRO A 209 -10.47 10.52 6.20
N LEU A 210 -11.29 11.01 7.11
CA LEU A 210 -12.51 11.74 6.76
C LEU A 210 -12.28 13.06 6.01
N GLU A 211 -11.07 13.63 6.03
CA GLU A 211 -10.74 14.80 5.21
C GLU A 211 -10.85 14.51 3.72
N LEU A 212 -10.62 13.25 3.29
CA LEU A 212 -10.81 12.85 1.91
C LEU A 212 -12.26 13.06 1.45
N SER A 213 -13.23 12.75 2.31
CA SER A 213 -14.64 12.96 1.98
C SER A 213 -14.98 14.44 1.81
N GLN A 214 -14.35 15.31 2.59
CA GLN A 214 -14.53 16.78 2.48
C GLN A 214 -13.91 17.32 1.17
N ILE A 215 -12.73 16.81 0.80
CA ILE A 215 -12.09 17.14 -0.48
C ILE A 215 -13.03 16.77 -1.63
N ILE A 216 -13.54 15.55 -1.66
CA ILE A 216 -14.41 15.04 -2.73
C ILE A 216 -15.71 15.84 -2.87
N GLN A 217 -16.26 16.32 -1.76
CA GLN A 217 -17.48 17.17 -1.79
C GLN A 217 -17.25 18.57 -2.35
N ASN A 218 -16.01 19.06 -2.36
CA ASN A 218 -15.64 20.41 -2.78
C ASN A 218 -15.11 20.49 -4.21
N ILE A 219 -15.01 19.37 -4.92
CA ILE A 219 -14.56 19.27 -6.33
C ILE A 219 -15.64 18.58 -7.17
#